data_8c45e6432a14ded5caa5ed94668ccbb7
#
_entry.id   8c45e6432a14ded5caa5ed94668ccbb7
#
_cell.length_a   1.000
_cell.length_b   1.000
_cell.length_c   1.000
_cell.angle_alpha   90.00
_cell.angle_beta   90.00
_cell.angle_gamma   90.00
#
_symmetry.space_group_name_H-M   'P 1'
#
loop_
_entity.id
_entity.type
_entity.pdbx_description
1 polymer ?
#
loop_
_entity_poly.entity_id
_entity_poly.type
_entity_poly.pdbx_seq_one_letter_code
_entity_poly.pdbx_strand_id
1 'polypeptide(L)'
;MIELFGGNAPNVLKVVIALEELNVEYRHINFDIVNKKDDPDFRAVNPNGKVPAIIDTEGPGGAPMPLAESGAILFYLAEKYGAFFPTDPVKRYATMQWLMFQMSAIGPMFGQYVYFSRRVKNEQHGHDRYATEVLRIYDVIETRLGKTRYIAGDEFTIADMATFPPLHYVKVTGMDRSVYPNISRWMAELAARPAIDRAIKSMGVIDLDADMSSYNLTDDQWDRMFGRGKYSRAASLRTGNANA
;
A
#
# COMPACT_ATOMS: atom_id res chain seq x y z
N MET A 1 -2.30 8.29 -21.51
CA MET A 1 -3.15 7.33 -20.75
C MET A 1 -2.30 6.61 -19.70
N ILE A 2 -2.83 6.32 -18.52
CA ILE A 2 -2.13 5.58 -17.45
C ILE A 2 -2.44 4.09 -17.58
N GLU A 3 -1.43 3.25 -17.63
CA GLU A 3 -1.54 1.80 -17.50
C GLU A 3 -1.10 1.42 -16.09
N LEU A 4 -2.01 0.85 -15.28
CA LEU A 4 -1.75 0.44 -13.91
C LEU A 4 -1.59 -1.08 -13.82
N PHE A 5 -0.42 -1.53 -13.41
CA PHE A 5 -0.13 -2.93 -13.11
C PHE A 5 -0.40 -3.23 -11.63
N GLY A 6 -1.31 -4.14 -11.37
CA GLY A 6 -1.61 -4.56 -10.02
C GLY A 6 -2.78 -5.51 -9.94
N GLY A 7 -2.79 -6.32 -8.91
CA GLY A 7 -3.93 -7.11 -8.47
C GLY A 7 -4.60 -6.46 -7.26
N ASN A 8 -5.43 -7.26 -6.58
CA ASN A 8 -6.13 -6.82 -5.39
C ASN A 8 -5.17 -6.71 -4.18
N ALA A 9 -4.62 -5.52 -3.95
CA ALA A 9 -3.65 -5.25 -2.87
C ALA A 9 -3.80 -3.83 -2.33
N PRO A 10 -3.56 -3.61 -1.02
CA PRO A 10 -3.69 -2.29 -0.40
C PRO A 10 -2.85 -1.19 -1.08
N ASN A 11 -1.64 -1.52 -1.53
CA ASN A 11 -0.78 -0.54 -2.21
C ASN A 11 -1.29 -0.19 -3.63
N VAL A 12 -1.97 -1.12 -4.32
CA VAL A 12 -2.61 -0.84 -5.62
C VAL A 12 -3.82 0.06 -5.42
N LEU A 13 -4.63 -0.20 -4.38
CA LEU A 13 -5.79 0.64 -4.06
C LEU A 13 -5.42 2.11 -3.84
N LYS A 14 -4.24 2.43 -3.28
CA LYS A 14 -3.76 3.81 -3.16
C LYS A 14 -3.77 4.54 -4.50
N VAL A 15 -3.23 3.87 -5.53
CA VAL A 15 -3.13 4.43 -6.88
C VAL A 15 -4.50 4.50 -7.56
N VAL A 16 -5.33 3.46 -7.38
CA VAL A 16 -6.71 3.48 -7.90
C VAL A 16 -7.51 4.64 -7.30
N ILE A 17 -7.42 4.87 -5.98
CA ILE A 17 -8.04 6.02 -5.32
C ILE A 17 -7.59 7.34 -5.98
N ALA A 18 -6.29 7.51 -6.20
CA ALA A 18 -5.78 8.73 -6.82
C ALA A 18 -6.32 8.94 -8.24
N LEU A 19 -6.33 7.90 -9.06
CA LEU A 19 -6.85 7.96 -10.43
C LEU A 19 -8.35 8.28 -10.47
N GLU A 20 -9.14 7.67 -9.58
CA GLU A 20 -10.58 7.94 -9.43
C GLU A 20 -10.86 9.36 -8.91
N GLU A 21 -10.09 9.85 -7.94
CA GLU A 21 -10.22 11.22 -7.40
C GLU A 21 -9.81 12.30 -8.42
N LEU A 22 -8.82 11.98 -9.24
CA LEU A 22 -8.38 12.84 -10.35
C LEU A 22 -9.30 12.77 -11.58
N ASN A 23 -10.24 11.80 -11.58
CA ASN A 23 -11.09 11.50 -12.74
C ASN A 23 -10.27 11.27 -14.02
N VAL A 24 -9.18 10.51 -13.89
CA VAL A 24 -8.27 10.18 -14.98
C VAL A 24 -8.63 8.83 -15.57
N GLU A 25 -8.75 8.75 -16.90
CA GLU A 25 -8.89 7.48 -17.59
C GLU A 25 -7.61 6.63 -17.47
N TYR A 26 -7.77 5.36 -17.09
CA TYR A 26 -6.66 4.45 -16.93
C TYR A 26 -7.04 3.03 -17.35
N ARG A 27 -6.05 2.26 -17.77
CA ARG A 27 -6.17 0.83 -18.02
C ARG A 27 -5.62 0.04 -16.84
N HIS A 28 -6.47 -0.66 -16.11
CA HIS A 28 -6.07 -1.54 -15.03
C HIS A 28 -5.68 -2.91 -15.59
N ILE A 29 -4.41 -3.27 -15.45
CA ILE A 29 -3.85 -4.55 -15.86
C ILE A 29 -3.76 -5.43 -14.61
N ASN A 30 -4.67 -6.40 -14.48
CA ASN A 30 -4.63 -7.35 -13.38
C ASN A 30 -3.37 -8.24 -13.51
N PHE A 31 -2.32 -7.85 -12.76
CA PHE A 31 -1.00 -8.46 -12.86
C PHE A 31 -0.84 -9.59 -11.83
N ASP A 32 -0.56 -10.80 -12.31
CA ASP A 32 -0.28 -11.96 -11.47
C ASP A 32 1.14 -11.87 -10.86
N ILE A 33 1.24 -11.15 -9.76
CA ILE A 33 2.52 -10.92 -9.07
C ILE A 33 3.13 -12.22 -8.52
N VAL A 34 2.31 -13.24 -8.25
CA VAL A 34 2.80 -14.51 -7.68
C VAL A 34 3.64 -15.27 -8.71
N ASN A 35 3.16 -15.33 -9.94
CA ASN A 35 3.82 -16.10 -11.00
C ASN A 35 4.72 -15.25 -11.90
N LYS A 36 4.47 -13.93 -11.99
CA LYS A 36 5.14 -13.04 -12.95
C LYS A 36 6.06 -11.97 -12.33
N LYS A 37 6.34 -12.00 -11.02
CA LYS A 37 7.22 -11.00 -10.38
C LYS A 37 8.63 -10.93 -10.99
N ASP A 38 9.10 -12.01 -11.59
CA ASP A 38 10.43 -12.13 -12.20
C ASP A 38 10.41 -12.06 -13.74
N ASP A 39 9.23 -11.76 -14.33
CA ASP A 39 9.05 -11.53 -15.76
C ASP A 39 9.97 -10.36 -16.21
N PRO A 40 10.83 -10.55 -17.21
CA PRO A 40 11.77 -9.51 -17.67
C PRO A 40 11.06 -8.23 -18.11
N ASP A 41 9.91 -8.32 -18.78
CA ASP A 41 9.16 -7.17 -19.25
C ASP A 41 8.60 -6.38 -18.07
N PHE A 42 8.09 -7.07 -17.06
CA PHE A 42 7.63 -6.39 -15.83
C PHE A 42 8.81 -5.83 -15.02
N ARG A 43 9.95 -6.52 -14.99
CA ARG A 43 11.17 -6.02 -14.34
C ARG A 43 11.73 -4.76 -14.99
N ALA A 44 11.50 -4.57 -16.29
CA ALA A 44 11.83 -3.33 -16.98
C ALA A 44 10.95 -2.16 -16.51
N VAL A 45 9.69 -2.43 -16.13
CA VAL A 45 8.78 -1.43 -15.54
C VAL A 45 9.09 -1.19 -14.06
N ASN A 46 9.32 -2.26 -13.31
CA ASN A 46 9.64 -2.21 -11.87
C ASN A 46 10.74 -3.21 -11.50
N PRO A 47 11.99 -2.75 -11.35
CA PRO A 47 13.10 -3.61 -10.95
C PRO A 47 12.90 -4.33 -9.61
N ASN A 48 12.08 -3.78 -8.70
CA ASN A 48 11.72 -4.41 -7.43
C ASN A 48 10.78 -5.62 -7.62
N GLY A 49 10.10 -5.73 -8.77
CA GLY A 49 9.17 -6.83 -9.04
C GLY A 49 7.97 -6.87 -8.11
N LYS A 50 7.44 -5.72 -7.72
CA LYS A 50 6.25 -5.56 -6.87
C LYS A 50 5.22 -4.68 -7.52
N VAL A 51 3.98 -4.77 -7.06
CA VAL A 51 2.87 -3.90 -7.48
C VAL A 51 2.53 -2.91 -6.35
N PRO A 52 2.03 -1.71 -6.69
CA PRO A 52 1.72 -1.20 -8.03
C PRO A 52 2.95 -0.77 -8.82
N ALA A 53 2.80 -0.77 -10.14
CA ALA A 53 3.63 -0.02 -11.07
C ALA A 53 2.71 0.60 -12.14
N ILE A 54 3.14 1.69 -12.76
CA ILE A 54 2.42 2.31 -13.88
C ILE A 54 3.32 2.49 -15.08
N ILE A 55 2.73 2.59 -16.26
CA ILE A 55 3.33 3.22 -17.43
C ILE A 55 2.41 4.40 -17.78
N ASP A 56 2.95 5.61 -17.72
CA ASP A 56 2.27 6.75 -18.32
C ASP A 56 2.69 6.86 -19.79
N THR A 57 1.77 6.62 -20.71
CA THR A 57 2.06 6.65 -22.14
C THR A 57 2.36 8.06 -22.67
N GLU A 58 2.04 9.09 -21.87
CA GLU A 58 2.24 10.51 -22.14
C GLU A 58 2.96 11.15 -20.94
N GLY A 59 4.13 10.60 -20.60
CA GLY A 59 4.97 11.07 -19.52
C GLY A 59 5.65 12.41 -19.83
N PRO A 60 6.54 12.88 -18.96
CA PRO A 60 7.29 14.11 -19.17
C PRO A 60 8.01 14.10 -20.52
N GLY A 61 7.83 15.19 -21.28
CA GLY A 61 8.39 15.30 -22.64
C GLY A 61 7.64 14.50 -23.69
N GLY A 62 6.46 13.93 -23.38
CA GLY A 62 5.61 13.17 -24.30
C GLY A 62 6.07 11.71 -24.54
N ALA A 63 7.09 11.24 -23.84
CA ALA A 63 7.54 9.86 -23.94
C ALA A 63 6.89 8.95 -22.88
N PRO A 64 6.70 7.65 -23.15
CA PRO A 64 6.24 6.72 -22.14
C PRO A 64 7.19 6.68 -20.94
N MET A 65 6.63 6.74 -19.71
CA MET A 65 7.39 6.73 -18.48
C MET A 65 6.92 5.59 -17.56
N PRO A 66 7.73 4.56 -17.32
CA PRO A 66 7.48 3.59 -16.27
C PRO A 66 7.77 4.22 -14.90
N LEU A 67 6.92 3.93 -13.91
CA LEU A 67 7.12 4.37 -12.54
C LEU A 67 6.58 3.32 -11.57
N ALA A 68 7.35 3.04 -10.54
CA ALA A 68 6.97 2.16 -9.45
C ALA A 68 7.01 2.91 -8.10
N GLU A 69 6.72 2.20 -7.01
CA GLU A 69 6.52 2.71 -5.66
C GLU A 69 5.23 3.54 -5.52
N SER A 70 4.29 3.04 -4.74
CA SER A 70 2.96 3.67 -4.61
C SER A 70 3.02 5.13 -4.17
N GLY A 71 3.97 5.49 -3.30
CA GLY A 71 4.18 6.88 -2.87
C GLY A 71 4.70 7.78 -3.99
N ALA A 72 5.63 7.28 -4.79
CA ALA A 72 6.16 8.02 -5.94
C ALA A 72 5.10 8.20 -7.02
N ILE A 73 4.27 7.18 -7.25
CA ILE A 73 3.14 7.24 -8.19
C ILE A 73 2.11 8.28 -7.74
N LEU A 74 1.74 8.28 -6.45
CA LEU A 74 0.83 9.29 -5.90
C LEU A 74 1.36 10.70 -6.08
N PHE A 75 2.64 10.90 -5.78
CA PHE A 75 3.30 12.18 -5.93
C PHE A 75 3.30 12.65 -7.40
N TYR A 76 3.69 11.75 -8.31
CA TYR A 76 3.70 12.02 -9.75
C TYR A 76 2.33 12.40 -10.29
N LEU A 77 1.29 11.63 -9.96
CA LEU A 77 -0.07 11.91 -10.40
C LEU A 77 -0.57 13.26 -9.86
N ALA A 78 -0.30 13.54 -8.58
CA ALA A 78 -0.70 14.80 -7.97
C ALA A 78 -0.01 16.02 -8.61
N GLU A 79 1.27 15.93 -8.97
CA GLU A 79 1.99 16.97 -9.67
C GLU A 79 1.53 17.12 -11.13
N LYS A 80 1.38 15.99 -11.85
CA LYS A 80 0.94 15.99 -13.25
C LYS A 80 -0.42 16.65 -13.43
N TYR A 81 -1.36 16.38 -12.51
CA TYR A 81 -2.74 16.88 -12.61
C TYR A 81 -3.02 18.08 -11.70
N GLY A 82 -2.04 18.56 -10.94
CA GLY A 82 -2.14 19.78 -10.13
C GLY A 82 -3.13 19.70 -8.97
N ALA A 83 -3.34 18.51 -8.37
CA ALA A 83 -4.31 18.31 -7.31
C ALA A 83 -3.77 17.43 -6.18
N PHE A 84 -4.36 17.56 -4.98
CA PHE A 84 -4.08 16.74 -3.78
C PHE A 84 -2.64 16.82 -3.23
N PHE A 85 -1.81 17.73 -3.75
CA PHE A 85 -0.49 18.04 -3.23
C PHE A 85 -0.31 19.56 -3.23
N PRO A 86 -0.46 20.22 -2.07
CA PRO A 86 -0.51 21.66 -1.97
C PRO A 86 0.74 22.37 -2.51
N THR A 87 0.56 23.57 -3.08
CA THR A 87 1.66 24.43 -3.51
C THR A 87 2.22 25.28 -2.38
N ASP A 88 1.40 25.60 -1.35
CA ASP A 88 1.88 26.25 -0.14
C ASP A 88 2.98 25.42 0.53
N PRO A 89 4.16 25.97 0.82
CA PRO A 89 5.29 25.20 1.32
C PRO A 89 5.01 24.48 2.64
N VAL A 90 4.27 25.10 3.58
CA VAL A 90 3.99 24.49 4.89
C VAL A 90 3.09 23.27 4.72
N LYS A 91 2.00 23.44 3.98
CA LYS A 91 1.06 22.33 3.69
C LYS A 91 1.72 21.24 2.85
N ARG A 92 2.57 21.62 1.89
CA ARG A 92 3.32 20.72 1.02
C ARG A 92 4.23 19.80 1.81
N TYR A 93 5.06 20.37 2.70
CA TYR A 93 5.95 19.57 3.55
C TYR A 93 5.21 18.76 4.60
N ALA A 94 4.08 19.26 5.14
CA ALA A 94 3.22 18.47 6.00
C ALA A 94 2.66 17.24 5.25
N THR A 95 2.19 17.41 4.01
CA THR A 95 1.72 16.30 3.17
C THR A 95 2.85 15.31 2.89
N MET A 96 4.03 15.79 2.53
CA MET A 96 5.19 14.94 2.28
C MET A 96 5.61 14.18 3.53
N GLN A 97 5.66 14.81 4.71
CA GLN A 97 5.98 14.15 5.98
C GLN A 97 5.06 12.96 6.25
N TRP A 98 3.75 13.13 6.11
CA TRP A 98 2.79 12.07 6.36
C TRP A 98 2.80 10.99 5.28
N LEU A 99 3.05 11.36 4.02
CA LEU A 99 3.29 10.39 2.95
C LEU A 99 4.53 9.54 3.25
N MET A 100 5.65 10.16 3.66
CA MET A 100 6.87 9.42 4.03
C MET A 100 6.67 8.55 5.27
N PHE A 101 5.91 9.02 6.27
CA PHE A 101 5.54 8.21 7.43
C PHE A 101 4.73 6.97 7.01
N GLN A 102 3.83 7.13 6.04
CA GLN A 102 3.10 5.98 5.50
C GLN A 102 4.04 4.99 4.80
N MET A 103 4.97 5.46 3.97
CA MET A 103 5.89 4.61 3.22
C MET A 103 6.91 3.90 4.14
N SER A 104 7.39 4.56 5.17
CA SER A 104 8.46 4.04 6.05
C SER A 104 7.95 3.26 7.26
N ALA A 105 6.75 3.56 7.74
CA ALA A 105 6.22 2.98 8.96
C ALA A 105 4.88 2.27 8.76
N ILE A 106 3.82 2.99 8.35
CA ILE A 106 2.47 2.41 8.30
C ILE A 106 2.43 1.19 7.37
N GLY A 107 2.80 1.36 6.09
CA GLY A 107 2.78 0.27 5.12
C GLY A 107 3.60 -0.95 5.55
N PRO A 108 4.90 -0.78 5.84
CA PRO A 108 5.77 -1.89 6.25
C PRO A 108 5.33 -2.58 7.55
N MET A 109 5.00 -1.84 8.59
CA MET A 109 4.65 -2.46 9.89
C MET A 109 3.31 -3.20 9.82
N PHE A 110 2.32 -2.65 9.13
CA PHE A 110 1.05 -3.34 8.88
C PHE A 110 1.26 -4.61 8.03
N GLY A 111 2.11 -4.54 7.02
CA GLY A 111 2.47 -5.71 6.20
C GLY A 111 3.15 -6.81 7.02
N GLN A 112 4.09 -6.47 7.90
CA GLN A 112 4.74 -7.43 8.79
C GLN A 112 3.76 -7.99 9.83
N TYR A 113 2.88 -7.14 10.41
CA TYR A 113 1.85 -7.62 11.31
C TYR A 113 0.97 -8.68 10.64
N VAL A 114 0.47 -8.42 9.41
CA VAL A 114 -0.31 -9.40 8.64
C VAL A 114 0.48 -10.68 8.39
N TYR A 115 1.76 -10.57 8.05
CA TYR A 115 2.62 -11.72 7.83
C TYR A 115 2.73 -12.59 9.09
N PHE A 116 3.11 -12.02 10.23
CA PHE A 116 3.30 -12.79 11.47
C PHE A 116 1.97 -13.26 12.09
N SER A 117 0.88 -12.51 11.91
CA SER A 117 -0.43 -12.90 12.46
C SER A 117 -1.08 -14.04 11.67
N ARG A 118 -0.81 -14.16 10.37
CA ARG A 118 -1.60 -15.01 9.47
C ARG A 118 -0.79 -16.02 8.68
N ARG A 119 0.53 -15.83 8.56
CA ARG A 119 1.40 -16.62 7.69
C ARG A 119 2.40 -17.49 8.44
N VAL A 120 2.78 -17.07 9.62
CA VAL A 120 3.81 -17.75 10.41
C VAL A 120 3.18 -18.26 11.68
N LYS A 121 2.96 -19.58 11.73
CA LYS A 121 2.45 -20.23 12.94
C LYS A 121 3.60 -20.35 13.96
N ASN A 122 3.31 -20.12 15.25
CA ASN A 122 4.22 -20.29 16.38
C ASN A 122 5.38 -19.28 16.48
N GLU A 123 5.26 -18.11 15.84
CA GLU A 123 6.25 -17.03 15.94
C GLU A 123 5.67 -15.85 16.76
N GLN A 124 5.39 -16.13 18.04
CA GLN A 124 4.76 -15.18 18.95
C GLN A 124 5.56 -13.87 19.08
N HIS A 125 6.90 -13.93 19.13
CA HIS A 125 7.73 -12.75 19.25
C HIS A 125 7.55 -11.78 18.07
N GLY A 126 7.57 -12.30 16.85
CA GLY A 126 7.33 -11.49 15.65
C GLY A 126 5.93 -10.88 15.64
N HIS A 127 4.92 -11.68 15.99
CA HIS A 127 3.55 -11.21 16.14
C HIS A 127 3.45 -10.04 17.11
N ASP A 128 3.92 -10.22 18.36
CA ASP A 128 3.80 -9.22 19.43
C ASP A 128 4.59 -7.94 19.09
N ARG A 129 5.77 -8.10 18.50
CA ARG A 129 6.59 -6.97 18.06
C ARG A 129 5.85 -6.08 17.08
N TYR A 130 5.25 -6.68 16.03
CA TYR A 130 4.56 -5.90 15.00
C TYR A 130 3.15 -5.47 15.42
N ALA A 131 2.45 -6.22 16.26
CA ALA A 131 1.21 -5.77 16.87
C ALA A 131 1.44 -4.49 17.70
N THR A 132 2.50 -4.46 18.53
CA THR A 132 2.88 -3.29 19.31
C THR A 132 3.18 -2.07 18.42
N GLU A 133 3.93 -2.26 17.32
CA GLU A 133 4.20 -1.17 16.39
C GLU A 133 2.94 -0.65 15.68
N VAL A 134 2.05 -1.55 15.28
CA VAL A 134 0.78 -1.15 14.65
C VAL A 134 -0.08 -0.35 15.62
N LEU A 135 -0.20 -0.78 16.89
CA LEU A 135 -0.95 -0.02 17.91
C LEU A 135 -0.31 1.36 18.16
N ARG A 136 1.02 1.43 18.29
CA ARG A 136 1.71 2.72 18.39
C ARG A 136 1.43 3.65 17.20
N ILE A 137 1.35 3.10 15.99
CA ILE A 137 1.02 3.86 14.80
C ILE A 137 -0.44 4.36 14.86
N TYR A 138 -1.38 3.52 15.34
CA TYR A 138 -2.76 3.96 15.58
C TYR A 138 -2.81 5.15 16.54
N ASP A 139 -2.07 5.12 17.66
CA ASP A 139 -2.01 6.21 18.63
C ASP A 139 -1.49 7.53 18.01
N VAL A 140 -0.48 7.43 17.15
CA VAL A 140 0.07 8.59 16.41
C VAL A 140 -0.97 9.17 15.46
N ILE A 141 -1.67 8.33 14.69
CA ILE A 141 -2.70 8.76 13.73
C ILE A 141 -3.91 9.34 14.49
N GLU A 142 -4.36 8.69 15.56
CA GLU A 142 -5.47 9.15 16.40
C GLU A 142 -5.19 10.55 16.96
N THR A 143 -4.00 10.73 17.54
CA THR A 143 -3.56 12.02 18.09
C THR A 143 -3.51 13.11 17.01
N ARG A 144 -3.07 12.75 15.81
CA ARG A 144 -3.01 13.68 14.67
C ARG A 144 -4.40 14.09 14.22
N LEU A 145 -5.27 13.12 13.98
CA LEU A 145 -6.65 13.34 13.51
C LEU A 145 -7.55 14.00 14.56
N GLY A 146 -7.16 13.98 15.83
CA GLY A 146 -7.77 14.80 16.88
C GLY A 146 -7.47 16.29 16.77
N LYS A 147 -6.45 16.67 15.97
CA LYS A 147 -6.04 18.08 15.78
C LYS A 147 -6.38 18.61 14.38
N THR A 148 -6.61 17.75 13.42
CA THR A 148 -6.84 18.09 12.01
C THR A 148 -7.94 17.24 11.40
N ARG A 149 -8.57 17.74 10.37
CA ARG A 149 -9.62 17.00 9.66
C ARG A 149 -9.05 15.79 8.92
N TYR A 150 -7.92 15.97 8.24
CA TYR A 150 -7.20 14.96 7.46
C TYR A 150 -5.78 14.78 7.99
N ILE A 151 -5.08 13.76 7.50
CA ILE A 151 -3.79 13.36 8.06
C ILE A 151 -2.70 14.44 7.91
N ALA A 152 -2.70 15.18 6.81
CA ALA A 152 -1.73 16.25 6.57
C ALA A 152 -2.20 17.62 7.10
N GLY A 153 -3.51 17.82 7.32
CA GLY A 153 -4.10 19.11 7.74
C GLY A 153 -5.61 19.13 7.51
N ASP A 154 -6.12 20.25 7.03
CA ASP A 154 -7.57 20.43 6.82
C ASP A 154 -8.03 20.12 5.39
N GLU A 155 -7.08 19.76 4.52
CA GLU A 155 -7.34 19.41 3.13
C GLU A 155 -7.03 17.93 2.88
N PHE A 156 -7.89 17.26 2.08
CA PHE A 156 -7.65 15.89 1.62
C PHE A 156 -6.48 15.86 0.63
N THR A 157 -5.49 14.98 0.87
CA THR A 157 -4.24 14.93 0.12
C THR A 157 -3.82 13.50 -0.23
N ILE A 158 -2.73 13.37 -0.99
CA ILE A 158 -2.11 12.07 -1.27
C ILE A 158 -1.65 11.35 0.00
N ALA A 159 -1.44 12.04 1.12
CA ALA A 159 -1.13 11.40 2.40
C ALA A 159 -2.32 10.59 2.94
N ASP A 160 -3.55 11.08 2.76
CA ASP A 160 -4.77 10.36 3.10
C ASP A 160 -5.00 9.18 2.17
N MET A 161 -4.83 9.38 0.85
CA MET A 161 -4.94 8.31 -0.15
C MET A 161 -3.99 7.16 0.14
N ALA A 162 -2.78 7.48 0.61
CA ALA A 162 -1.78 6.48 0.97
C ALA A 162 -2.09 5.76 2.28
N THR A 163 -2.63 6.48 3.28
CA THR A 163 -2.83 5.97 4.64
C THR A 163 -4.13 5.16 4.78
N PHE A 164 -5.17 5.51 4.02
CA PHE A 164 -6.49 4.87 4.11
C PHE A 164 -6.47 3.34 3.82
N PRO A 165 -5.87 2.82 2.73
CA PRO A 165 -5.96 1.40 2.41
C PRO A 165 -5.42 0.44 3.48
N PRO A 166 -4.23 0.64 4.06
CA PRO A 166 -3.77 -0.25 5.14
C PRO A 166 -4.72 -0.27 6.34
N LEU A 167 -5.27 0.88 6.75
CA LEU A 167 -6.21 0.96 7.87
C LEU A 167 -7.59 0.37 7.51
N HIS A 168 -7.96 0.42 6.24
CA HIS A 168 -9.22 -0.15 5.75
C HIS A 168 -9.19 -1.69 5.76
N TYR A 169 -8.08 -2.28 5.32
CA TYR A 169 -7.98 -3.73 5.13
C TYR A 169 -7.38 -4.49 6.31
N VAL A 170 -6.51 -3.85 7.11
CA VAL A 170 -5.86 -4.55 8.22
C VAL A 170 -6.66 -4.38 9.49
N LYS A 171 -7.24 -5.47 9.98
CA LYS A 171 -7.85 -5.53 11.29
C LYS A 171 -6.85 -6.10 12.28
N VAL A 172 -6.62 -5.42 13.38
CA VAL A 172 -5.79 -5.92 14.48
C VAL A 172 -6.66 -6.77 15.38
N THR A 173 -6.30 -8.04 15.52
CA THR A 173 -7.05 -8.99 16.36
C THR A 173 -7.10 -8.51 17.81
N GLY A 174 -8.29 -8.45 18.37
CA GLY A 174 -8.52 -8.00 19.75
C GLY A 174 -8.48 -6.49 19.96
N MET A 175 -8.27 -5.68 18.92
CA MET A 175 -8.30 -4.23 19.03
C MET A 175 -9.75 -3.73 19.06
N ASP A 176 -10.10 -3.00 20.10
CA ASP A 176 -11.34 -2.23 20.14
C ASP A 176 -11.15 -0.90 19.38
N ARG A 177 -11.80 -0.79 18.22
CA ARG A 177 -11.73 0.45 17.41
C ARG A 177 -12.47 1.64 18.06
N SER A 178 -13.32 1.40 19.05
CA SER A 178 -14.05 2.48 19.75
C SER A 178 -13.11 3.43 20.49
N VAL A 179 -11.91 2.97 20.87
CA VAL A 179 -10.88 3.80 21.49
C VAL A 179 -10.18 4.76 20.53
N TYR A 180 -10.48 4.65 19.22
CA TYR A 180 -9.91 5.48 18.15
C TYR A 180 -11.00 6.28 17.39
N PRO A 181 -11.72 7.21 18.06
CA PRO A 181 -12.87 7.90 17.47
C PRO A 181 -12.48 8.82 16.30
N ASN A 182 -11.29 9.43 16.32
CA ASN A 182 -10.85 10.32 15.24
C ASN A 182 -10.48 9.53 13.98
N ILE A 183 -9.82 8.38 14.12
CA ILE A 183 -9.58 7.45 13.03
C ILE A 183 -10.90 6.96 12.46
N SER A 184 -11.86 6.57 13.31
CA SER A 184 -13.18 6.09 12.89
C SER A 184 -13.94 7.15 12.09
N ARG A 185 -13.94 8.42 12.56
CA ARG A 185 -14.50 9.57 11.82
C ARG A 185 -13.85 9.73 10.46
N TRP A 186 -12.52 9.78 10.43
CA TRP A 186 -11.75 9.99 9.20
C TRP A 186 -11.96 8.84 8.21
N MET A 187 -11.95 7.58 8.67
CA MET A 187 -12.24 6.41 7.84
C MET A 187 -13.64 6.46 7.22
N ALA A 188 -14.65 6.84 8.01
CA ALA A 188 -16.03 6.97 7.54
C ALA A 188 -16.16 8.11 6.51
N GLU A 189 -15.52 9.24 6.76
CA GLU A 189 -15.51 10.39 5.84
C GLU A 189 -14.87 10.03 4.50
N LEU A 190 -13.74 9.32 4.51
CA LEU A 190 -13.08 8.89 3.30
C LEU A 190 -13.89 7.83 2.54
N ALA A 191 -14.41 6.84 3.24
CA ALA A 191 -15.22 5.78 2.62
C ALA A 191 -16.50 6.34 1.95
N ALA A 192 -17.03 7.47 2.44
CA ALA A 192 -18.19 8.14 1.85
C ALA A 192 -17.87 8.97 0.58
N ARG A 193 -16.59 9.14 0.22
CA ARG A 193 -16.22 9.84 -1.01
C ARG A 193 -16.55 8.98 -2.23
N PRO A 194 -17.29 9.51 -3.23
CA PRO A 194 -17.73 8.71 -4.38
C PRO A 194 -16.57 8.06 -5.16
N ALA A 195 -15.42 8.72 -5.25
CA ALA A 195 -14.24 8.19 -5.93
C ALA A 195 -13.61 7.03 -5.14
N ILE A 196 -13.52 7.13 -3.82
CA ILE A 196 -13.01 6.05 -2.97
C ILE A 196 -13.96 4.85 -2.98
N ASP A 197 -15.27 5.07 -2.95
CA ASP A 197 -16.26 3.99 -3.07
C ASP A 197 -16.12 3.26 -4.42
N ARG A 198 -15.97 3.99 -5.55
CA ARG A 198 -15.69 3.37 -6.85
C ARG A 198 -14.40 2.59 -6.86
N ALA A 199 -13.33 3.16 -6.28
CA ALA A 199 -12.03 2.51 -6.18
C ALA A 199 -12.12 1.18 -5.40
N ILE A 200 -12.79 1.17 -4.24
CA ILE A 200 -12.99 -0.04 -3.43
C ILE A 200 -13.78 -1.08 -4.22
N LYS A 201 -14.87 -0.67 -4.86
CA LYS A 201 -15.73 -1.58 -5.66
C LYS A 201 -14.99 -2.17 -6.86
N SER A 202 -14.16 -1.40 -7.54
CA SER A 202 -13.39 -1.85 -8.70
C SER A 202 -12.32 -2.88 -8.33
N MET A 203 -11.76 -2.79 -7.13
CA MET A 203 -10.76 -3.73 -6.62
C MET A 203 -11.37 -5.05 -6.12
N GLY A 204 -12.70 -5.09 -5.88
CA GLY A 204 -13.35 -6.23 -5.26
C GLY A 204 -13.01 -6.36 -3.77
N VAL A 205 -13.52 -7.43 -3.15
CA VAL A 205 -13.30 -7.66 -1.73
C VAL A 205 -11.86 -8.11 -1.50
N ILE A 206 -11.08 -7.29 -0.77
CA ILE A 206 -9.82 -7.73 -0.17
C ILE A 206 -10.17 -8.15 1.25
N ASP A 207 -10.43 -9.41 1.47
CA ASP A 207 -10.57 -9.93 2.82
C ASP A 207 -9.21 -10.40 3.34
N LEU A 208 -8.50 -9.49 3.99
CA LEU A 208 -7.24 -9.84 4.67
C LEU A 208 -7.48 -10.62 5.97
N ASP A 209 -8.73 -10.73 6.42
CA ASP A 209 -9.12 -11.58 7.56
C ASP A 209 -9.53 -12.97 7.11
N ALA A 210 -9.83 -13.16 5.81
CA ALA A 210 -10.00 -14.49 5.28
C ALA A 210 -8.74 -15.32 5.52
N ASP A 211 -8.95 -16.55 5.95
CA ASP A 211 -7.89 -17.53 5.99
C ASP A 211 -7.17 -17.54 4.64
N MET A 212 -5.84 -17.57 4.67
CA MET A 212 -5.01 -17.52 3.47
C MET A 212 -5.29 -18.65 2.47
N SER A 213 -6.06 -19.68 2.87
CA SER A 213 -6.63 -20.66 1.95
C SER A 213 -7.49 -20.00 0.85
N SER A 214 -8.06 -18.81 1.10
CA SER A 214 -8.83 -18.06 0.10
C SER A 214 -8.01 -17.56 -1.10
N TYR A 215 -6.68 -17.45 -0.95
CA TYR A 215 -5.81 -17.10 -2.07
C TYR A 215 -5.46 -18.29 -2.98
N ASN A 216 -5.88 -19.51 -2.64
CA ASN A 216 -5.60 -20.73 -3.39
C ASN A 216 -4.14 -20.89 -3.84
N LEU A 217 -3.21 -20.37 -3.04
CA LEU A 217 -1.78 -20.45 -3.32
C LEU A 217 -1.22 -21.76 -2.75
N THR A 218 -0.43 -22.46 -3.54
CA THR A 218 0.35 -23.60 -3.07
C THR A 218 1.46 -23.16 -2.11
N ASP A 219 1.99 -24.08 -1.30
CA ASP A 219 3.13 -23.81 -0.42
C ASP A 219 4.33 -23.26 -1.20
N ASP A 220 4.59 -23.80 -2.40
CA ASP A 220 5.65 -23.32 -3.28
C ASP A 220 5.45 -21.86 -3.72
N GLN A 221 4.21 -21.49 -4.05
CA GLN A 221 3.88 -20.09 -4.41
C GLN A 221 4.04 -19.16 -3.22
N TRP A 222 3.66 -19.62 -2.02
CA TRP A 222 3.88 -18.91 -0.78
C TRP A 222 5.36 -18.69 -0.50
N ASP A 223 6.16 -19.75 -0.60
CA ASP A 223 7.59 -19.71 -0.36
C ASP A 223 8.28 -18.77 -1.37
N ARG A 224 7.87 -18.84 -2.64
CA ARG A 224 8.37 -17.93 -3.69
C ARG A 224 8.00 -16.47 -3.41
N MET A 225 6.75 -16.20 -3.00
CA MET A 225 6.27 -14.84 -2.73
C MET A 225 7.03 -14.17 -1.59
N PHE A 226 7.34 -14.93 -0.53
CA PHE A 226 7.99 -14.43 0.67
C PHE A 226 9.48 -14.77 0.77
N GLY A 227 10.08 -15.37 -0.23
CA GLY A 227 11.49 -15.76 -0.23
C GLY A 227 11.83 -16.79 0.84
N ARG A 228 10.97 -17.82 1.02
CA ARG A 228 11.12 -18.89 2.00
C ARG A 228 11.59 -20.20 1.36
N GLY A 229 11.93 -21.20 2.18
CA GLY A 229 12.34 -22.51 1.71
C GLY A 229 13.48 -22.43 0.67
N LYS A 230 13.31 -23.08 -0.47
CA LYS A 230 14.29 -23.05 -1.59
C LYS A 230 14.50 -21.65 -2.21
N TYR A 231 13.58 -20.71 -1.99
CA TYR A 231 13.67 -19.33 -2.47
C TYR A 231 14.34 -18.38 -1.43
N SER A 232 14.76 -18.92 -0.29
CA SER A 232 15.38 -18.12 0.76
C SER A 232 16.84 -17.84 0.46
N ARG A 233 17.17 -16.61 0.07
CA ARG A 233 18.56 -16.17 -0.05
C ARG A 233 19.32 -16.19 1.29
N ALA A 234 18.62 -16.03 2.40
CA ALA A 234 19.24 -16.12 3.73
C ALA A 234 19.76 -17.54 4.04
N ALA A 235 19.16 -18.59 3.45
CA ALA A 235 19.65 -19.95 3.60
C ALA A 235 21.02 -20.13 2.93
N SER A 236 21.24 -19.53 1.75
CA SER A 236 22.55 -19.59 1.03
C SER A 236 23.67 -18.88 1.80
N LEU A 237 23.35 -17.79 2.53
CA LEU A 237 24.34 -17.11 3.37
C LEU A 237 24.81 -17.95 4.56
N ARG A 238 23.96 -18.85 5.08
CA ARG A 238 24.31 -19.74 6.21
C ARG A 238 25.17 -20.92 5.78
N THR A 239 25.09 -21.34 4.52
CA THR A 239 25.82 -22.48 3.98
C THR A 239 27.15 -22.10 3.32
N GLY A 240 27.50 -20.82 3.29
CA GLY A 240 28.74 -20.32 2.66
C GLY A 240 28.73 -20.40 1.12
N ASN A 241 27.63 -20.81 0.50
CA ASN A 241 27.49 -20.85 -0.95
C ASN A 241 27.02 -19.48 -1.47
N ALA A 242 27.96 -18.58 -1.72
CA ALA A 242 27.70 -17.23 -2.23
C ALA A 242 27.41 -17.18 -3.75
N ASN A 243 27.27 -18.32 -4.40
CA ASN A 243 27.04 -18.43 -5.85
C ASN A 243 25.73 -19.15 -6.12
N ALA A 244 24.61 -18.40 -6.07
CA ALA A 244 23.35 -18.79 -6.66
C ALA A 244 22.59 -17.55 -7.18
#